data_939c9f7e68d7d3065ae84be0ec3a44ae
#
_entry.id   939c9f7e68d7d3065ae84be0ec3a44ae
#
_cell.length_a   1.000
_cell.length_b   1.000
_cell.length_c   1.000
_cell.angle_alpha   90.00
_cell.angle_beta   90.00
_cell.angle_gamma   90.00
#
_symmetry.space_group_name_H-M   'P 1'
#
loop_
_entity.id
_entity.type
_entity.pdbx_description
1 polymer ?
#
loop_
_entity_poly.entity_id
_entity_poly.type
_entity_poly.pdbx_seq_one_letter_code
_entity_poly.pdbx_strand_id
1 'polypeptide(L)'
;MNKAGELVHPDGINDLKAFVPAKDMELSKQFYVDLGFTINWSNPDIAELQIGSFRFLLQKFYVAEHAGNFMMSLAVEDADKWWEHIQQMDIEKKYPGIMCKPPAMQPWGIRVLYLSDPSGVLWHITDTRK
;
A
#
# COMPACT_ATOMS: atom_id res chain seq x y z
N MET A 1 -5.83 -30.82 -9.16
CA MET A 1 -6.87 -31.55 -9.92
C MET A 1 -8.25 -31.07 -9.47
N ASN A 2 -9.14 -30.84 -10.40
CA ASN A 2 -10.46 -30.30 -10.10
C ASN A 2 -11.52 -31.39 -10.12
N LYS A 3 -12.56 -31.19 -9.33
CA LYS A 3 -13.72 -32.07 -9.33
C LYS A 3 -14.54 -31.90 -10.59
N ALA A 4 -15.29 -32.92 -10.96
CA ALA A 4 -16.22 -32.80 -12.08
C ALA A 4 -17.22 -31.67 -11.82
N GLY A 5 -17.45 -30.83 -12.81
CA GLY A 5 -18.35 -29.68 -12.72
C GLY A 5 -17.70 -28.40 -12.24
N GLU A 6 -16.47 -28.42 -11.76
CA GLU A 6 -15.73 -27.21 -11.39
C GLU A 6 -15.19 -26.51 -12.65
N LEU A 7 -15.22 -25.18 -12.60
CA LEU A 7 -14.58 -24.37 -13.64
C LEU A 7 -13.09 -24.28 -13.36
N VAL A 8 -12.29 -24.44 -14.42
CA VAL A 8 -10.84 -24.36 -14.36
C VAL A 8 -10.40 -23.14 -15.16
N HIS A 9 -9.59 -22.26 -14.55
CA HIS A 9 -9.05 -21.12 -15.29
C HIS A 9 -7.98 -21.55 -16.29
N PRO A 10 -7.79 -20.81 -17.39
CA PRO A 10 -6.68 -21.06 -18.31
C PRO A 10 -5.33 -20.88 -17.61
N ASP A 11 -4.31 -21.59 -18.10
CA ASP A 11 -2.93 -21.39 -17.69
C ASP A 11 -2.41 -20.04 -18.22
N GLY A 12 -1.26 -19.59 -17.69
CA GLY A 12 -0.60 -18.41 -18.22
C GLY A 12 -0.96 -17.09 -17.57
N ILE A 13 -1.42 -17.12 -16.31
CA ILE A 13 -1.55 -15.90 -15.51
C ILE A 13 -0.15 -15.42 -15.14
N ASN A 14 0.18 -14.18 -15.51
CA ASN A 14 1.53 -13.64 -15.29
C ASN A 14 1.60 -12.72 -14.06
N ASP A 15 0.54 -11.98 -13.78
CA ASP A 15 0.53 -11.05 -12.67
C ASP A 15 -0.89 -10.59 -12.35
N LEU A 16 -1.05 -10.00 -11.18
CA LEU A 16 -2.29 -9.35 -10.75
C LEU A 16 -1.91 -8.11 -9.96
N LYS A 17 -2.38 -6.94 -10.40
CA LYS A 17 -2.06 -5.68 -9.75
C LYS A 17 -3.30 -4.83 -9.59
N ALA A 18 -3.37 -4.09 -8.48
CA ALA A 18 -4.36 -3.05 -8.29
C ALA A 18 -3.83 -1.73 -8.86
N PHE A 19 -4.75 -0.86 -9.30
CA PHE A 19 -4.44 0.54 -9.60
C PHE A 19 -4.78 1.37 -8.38
N VAL A 20 -3.77 2.06 -7.84
CA VAL A 20 -3.91 2.91 -6.65
C VAL A 20 -3.93 4.37 -7.12
N PRO A 21 -4.95 5.16 -6.73
CA PRO A 21 -5.06 6.53 -7.21
C PRO A 21 -4.00 7.46 -6.61
N ALA A 22 -3.53 8.40 -7.42
CA ALA A 22 -2.62 9.44 -6.98
C ALA A 22 -3.15 10.81 -7.44
N LYS A 23 -3.37 11.69 -6.48
CA LYS A 23 -3.76 13.08 -6.75
C LYS A 23 -2.57 13.87 -7.29
N ASP A 24 -1.43 13.73 -6.64
CA ASP A 24 -0.15 14.31 -7.04
C ASP A 24 0.82 13.15 -7.25
N MET A 25 1.07 12.84 -8.52
CA MET A 25 1.84 11.65 -8.89
C MET A 25 3.27 11.70 -8.35
N GLU A 26 3.95 12.85 -8.46
CA GLU A 26 5.33 12.97 -8.01
C GLU A 26 5.44 12.90 -6.49
N LEU A 27 4.52 13.52 -5.77
CA LEU A 27 4.49 13.46 -4.31
C LEU A 27 4.20 12.04 -3.82
N SER A 28 3.26 11.35 -4.47
CA SER A 28 2.93 9.95 -4.12
C SER A 28 4.10 9.02 -4.39
N LYS A 29 4.80 9.17 -5.51
CA LYS A 29 6.01 8.38 -5.79
C LYS A 29 7.06 8.58 -4.71
N GLN A 30 7.32 9.84 -4.33
CA GLN A 30 8.28 10.16 -3.28
C GLN A 30 7.90 9.51 -1.96
N PHE A 31 6.62 9.57 -1.60
CA PHE A 31 6.11 8.95 -0.38
C PHE A 31 6.39 7.44 -0.36
N TYR A 32 6.06 6.76 -1.45
CA TYR A 32 6.25 5.30 -1.50
C TYR A 32 7.72 4.90 -1.54
N VAL A 33 8.56 5.67 -2.19
CA VAL A 33 10.02 5.44 -2.15
C VAL A 33 10.54 5.61 -0.71
N ASP A 34 10.11 6.66 -0.01
CA ASP A 34 10.50 6.87 1.40
C ASP A 34 9.99 5.73 2.29
N LEU A 35 8.80 5.21 2.00
CA LEU A 35 8.22 4.09 2.75
C LEU A 35 9.00 2.78 2.53
N GLY A 36 9.69 2.64 1.41
CA GLY A 36 10.51 1.47 1.12
C GLY A 36 10.24 0.79 -0.21
N PHE A 37 9.35 1.35 -1.03
CA PHE A 37 9.05 0.78 -2.35
C PHE A 37 10.11 1.18 -3.37
N THR A 38 10.28 0.31 -4.36
CA THR A 38 11.11 0.58 -5.55
C THR A 38 10.18 0.91 -6.72
N ILE A 39 10.54 1.90 -7.52
CA ILE A 39 9.85 2.19 -8.77
C ILE A 39 10.52 1.36 -9.87
N ASN A 40 9.80 0.37 -10.40
CA ASN A 40 10.33 -0.48 -11.46
C ASN A 40 10.34 0.23 -12.81
N TRP A 41 9.26 0.93 -13.10
CA TRP A 41 9.14 1.78 -14.28
C TRP A 41 8.08 2.85 -14.01
N SER A 42 8.10 3.91 -14.80
CA SER A 42 7.22 5.04 -14.61
C SER A 42 7.07 5.82 -15.91
N ASN A 43 5.86 6.32 -16.15
CA ASN A 43 5.57 7.35 -17.14
C ASN A 43 4.71 8.42 -16.45
N PRO A 44 4.31 9.51 -17.14
CA PRO A 44 3.55 10.57 -16.47
C PRO A 44 2.24 10.13 -15.82
N ASP A 45 1.65 9.03 -16.27
CA ASP A 45 0.32 8.60 -15.83
C ASP A 45 0.33 7.38 -14.91
N ILE A 46 1.32 6.49 -15.02
CA ILE A 46 1.36 5.23 -14.29
C ILE A 46 2.78 4.92 -13.85
N ALA A 47 2.93 4.37 -12.65
CA ALA A 47 4.19 3.84 -12.15
C ALA A 47 3.97 2.47 -11.54
N GLU A 48 4.89 1.53 -11.77
CA GLU A 48 4.86 0.25 -11.07
C GLU A 48 5.76 0.33 -9.84
N LEU A 49 5.18 0.07 -8.68
CA LEU A 49 5.87 0.08 -7.40
C LEU A 49 5.97 -1.33 -6.84
N GLN A 50 7.11 -1.63 -6.23
CA GLN A 50 7.37 -2.96 -5.68
C GLN A 50 7.99 -2.88 -4.29
N ILE A 51 7.53 -3.76 -3.40
CA ILE A 51 8.15 -4.01 -2.12
C ILE A 51 8.21 -5.54 -1.93
N GLY A 52 9.39 -6.07 -1.58
CA GLY A 52 9.58 -7.52 -1.61
C GLY A 52 9.24 -8.06 -3.00
N SER A 53 8.39 -9.07 -3.07
CA SER A 53 7.90 -9.61 -4.34
C SER A 53 6.52 -9.08 -4.75
N PHE A 54 6.00 -8.09 -4.04
CA PHE A 54 4.65 -7.58 -4.23
C PHE A 54 4.67 -6.24 -4.98
N ARG A 55 3.69 -6.05 -5.86
CA ARG A 55 3.63 -4.89 -6.75
C ARG A 55 2.23 -4.32 -6.82
N PHE A 56 2.15 -3.02 -7.10
CA PHE A 56 0.91 -2.38 -7.51
C PHE A 56 1.23 -1.27 -8.53
N LEU A 57 0.19 -0.78 -9.18
CA LEU A 57 0.31 0.33 -10.13
C LEU A 57 -0.22 1.60 -9.48
N LEU A 58 0.61 2.63 -9.43
CA LEU A 58 0.19 3.95 -9.01
C LEU A 58 -0.29 4.70 -10.24
N GLN A 59 -1.51 5.23 -10.21
CA GLN A 59 -2.14 5.85 -11.36
C GLN A 59 -2.48 7.31 -11.09
N LYS A 60 -2.10 8.19 -12.01
CA LYS A 60 -2.48 9.61 -11.95
C LYS A 60 -3.96 9.75 -12.26
N PHE A 61 -4.78 9.53 -11.24
CA PHE A 61 -6.23 9.62 -11.33
C PHE A 61 -6.75 9.87 -9.92
N TYR A 62 -7.66 10.83 -9.77
CA TYR A 62 -8.13 11.14 -8.44
C TYR A 62 -9.60 11.49 -8.42
N VAL A 63 -10.35 10.73 -7.62
CA VAL A 63 -11.71 11.03 -7.19
C VAL A 63 -11.68 10.88 -5.67
N ALA A 64 -12.01 11.94 -4.94
CA ALA A 64 -11.85 11.99 -3.48
C ALA A 64 -12.56 10.83 -2.78
N GLU A 65 -13.79 10.51 -3.15
CA GLU A 65 -14.56 9.42 -2.56
C GLU A 65 -13.92 8.06 -2.82
N HIS A 66 -13.34 7.87 -3.99
CA HIS A 66 -12.67 6.64 -4.34
C HIS A 66 -11.37 6.47 -3.54
N ALA A 67 -10.52 7.50 -3.53
CA ALA A 67 -9.25 7.46 -2.80
C ALA A 67 -9.48 7.30 -1.28
N GLY A 68 -10.46 8.01 -0.74
CA GLY A 68 -10.79 7.97 0.68
C GLY A 68 -11.36 6.63 1.14
N ASN A 69 -11.84 5.80 0.22
CA ASN A 69 -12.38 4.46 0.51
C ASN A 69 -11.45 3.35 0.03
N PHE A 70 -10.34 3.69 -0.60
CA PHE A 70 -9.37 2.70 -1.06
C PHE A 70 -8.44 2.30 0.08
N MET A 71 -8.30 0.99 0.28
CA MET A 71 -7.46 0.47 1.36
C MET A 71 -6.49 -0.58 0.82
N MET A 72 -5.27 -0.56 1.36
CA MET A 72 -4.25 -1.56 1.09
C MET A 72 -3.86 -2.23 2.39
N SER A 73 -3.55 -3.50 2.34
CA SER A 73 -3.08 -4.26 3.50
C SER A 73 -1.67 -4.77 3.23
N LEU A 74 -0.74 -4.41 4.09
CA LEU A 74 0.63 -4.89 4.05
C LEU A 74 0.90 -5.70 5.31
N ALA A 75 1.04 -7.02 5.16
CA ALA A 75 1.35 -7.89 6.28
C ALA A 75 2.85 -7.97 6.48
N VAL A 76 3.31 -7.66 7.69
CA VAL A 76 4.73 -7.60 8.02
C VAL A 76 5.01 -8.44 9.28
N GLU A 77 6.26 -8.84 9.47
CA GLU A 77 6.65 -9.62 10.64
C GLU A 77 6.70 -8.75 11.90
N ASP A 78 7.04 -7.47 11.78
CA ASP A 78 7.24 -6.60 12.94
C ASP A 78 6.76 -5.18 12.63
N ALA A 79 5.53 -4.87 13.04
CA ALA A 79 4.94 -3.56 12.82
C ALA A 79 5.64 -2.46 13.63
N ASP A 80 6.29 -2.79 14.74
CA ASP A 80 7.01 -1.80 15.54
C ASP A 80 8.25 -1.29 14.79
N LYS A 81 8.92 -2.16 14.04
CA LYS A 81 10.04 -1.73 13.18
C LYS A 81 9.55 -0.84 12.04
N TRP A 82 8.38 -1.12 11.49
CA TRP A 82 7.76 -0.27 10.49
C TRP A 82 7.39 1.09 11.05
N TRP A 83 6.90 1.12 12.29
CA TRP A 83 6.61 2.37 12.97
C TRP A 83 7.87 3.22 13.13
N GLU A 84 8.99 2.62 13.56
CA GLU A 84 10.27 3.31 13.66
C GLU A 84 10.70 3.87 12.30
N HIS A 85 10.58 3.08 11.25
CA HIS A 85 10.91 3.52 9.89
C HIS A 85 10.06 4.71 9.45
N ILE A 86 8.76 4.65 9.71
CA ILE A 86 7.83 5.73 9.37
C ILE A 86 8.19 7.01 10.13
N GLN A 87 8.58 6.90 11.39
CA GLN A 87 9.00 8.07 12.16
C GLN A 87 10.23 8.77 11.54
N GLN A 88 11.09 8.00 10.88
CA GLN A 88 12.27 8.55 10.20
C GLN A 88 11.94 9.24 8.87
N MET A 89 10.75 9.04 8.34
CA MET A 89 10.32 9.66 7.09
C MET A 89 10.01 11.15 7.21
N ASP A 90 9.95 11.69 8.43
CA ASP A 90 9.63 13.10 8.70
C ASP A 90 8.29 13.50 8.04
N ILE A 91 7.26 12.69 8.29
CA ILE A 91 5.96 12.78 7.61
C ILE A 91 5.31 14.15 7.78
N GLU A 92 5.32 14.71 8.99
CA GLU A 92 4.67 15.99 9.26
C GLU A 92 5.24 17.11 8.41
N LYS A 93 6.54 17.06 8.15
CA LYS A 93 7.25 18.08 7.38
C LYS A 93 7.15 17.86 5.89
N LYS A 94 7.37 16.61 5.44
CA LYS A 94 7.36 16.27 4.01
C LYS A 94 5.97 16.05 3.45
N TYR A 95 5.06 15.52 4.26
CA TYR A 95 3.73 15.08 3.82
C TYR A 95 2.67 15.57 4.80
N PRO A 96 2.43 16.90 4.89
CA PRO A 96 1.45 17.44 5.83
C PRO A 96 0.04 16.90 5.56
N GLY A 97 -0.69 16.63 6.64
CA GLY A 97 -2.06 16.13 6.56
C GLY A 97 -2.19 14.61 6.49
N ILE A 98 -1.09 13.88 6.46
CA ILE A 98 -1.13 12.42 6.49
C ILE A 98 -1.50 11.92 7.88
N MET A 99 -2.43 10.97 7.93
CA MET A 99 -2.78 10.27 9.16
C MET A 99 -1.80 9.12 9.38
N CYS A 100 -1.34 8.97 10.62
CA CYS A 100 -0.37 7.97 10.99
C CYS A 100 -0.63 7.58 12.46
N LYS A 101 -0.90 6.30 12.72
CA LYS A 101 -1.18 5.81 14.07
C LYS A 101 -0.28 4.63 14.41
N PRO A 102 0.33 4.61 15.63
CA PRO A 102 1.20 3.52 16.01
C PRO A 102 0.48 2.18 16.06
N PRO A 103 1.22 1.07 16.00
CA PRO A 103 0.63 -0.26 16.09
C PRO A 103 -0.19 -0.42 17.38
N ALA A 104 -1.41 -0.90 17.24
CA ALA A 104 -2.29 -1.15 18.38
C ALA A 104 -3.13 -2.40 18.11
N MET A 105 -3.40 -3.15 19.18
CA MET A 105 -4.26 -4.33 19.09
C MET A 105 -5.68 -3.93 18.70
N GLN A 106 -6.20 -4.57 17.69
CA GLN A 106 -7.55 -4.34 17.21
C GLN A 106 -8.53 -5.37 17.79
N PRO A 107 -9.84 -5.09 17.79
CA PRO A 107 -10.84 -6.02 18.33
C PRO A 107 -10.78 -7.43 17.71
N TRP A 108 -10.29 -7.56 16.49
CA TRP A 108 -10.17 -8.85 15.82
C TRP A 108 -8.86 -9.58 16.11
N GLY A 109 -8.05 -9.09 17.09
CA GLY A 109 -6.90 -9.81 17.62
C GLY A 109 -5.59 -9.62 16.86
N ILE A 110 -5.50 -8.62 16.00
CA ILE A 110 -4.29 -8.33 15.22
C ILE A 110 -3.83 -6.89 15.54
N ARG A 111 -2.52 -6.71 15.72
CA ARG A 111 -1.95 -5.37 15.87
C ARG A 111 -1.82 -4.74 14.49
N VAL A 112 -2.33 -3.53 14.34
CA VAL A 112 -2.33 -2.80 13.08
C VAL A 112 -1.80 -1.40 13.27
N LEU A 113 -0.90 -1.01 12.38
CA LEU A 113 -0.45 0.36 12.19
C LEU A 113 -1.23 0.93 11.02
N TYR A 114 -1.79 2.12 11.18
CA TYR A 114 -2.53 2.80 10.11
C TYR A 114 -1.72 3.95 9.57
N LEU A 115 -1.69 4.06 8.25
CA LEU A 115 -0.95 5.11 7.54
C LEU A 115 -1.73 5.48 6.28
N SER A 116 -2.07 6.78 6.13
CA SER A 116 -2.62 7.23 4.85
C SER A 116 -1.50 7.74 3.94
N ASP A 117 -1.68 7.59 2.63
CA ASP A 117 -0.76 8.16 1.67
C ASP A 117 -1.16 9.61 1.33
N PRO A 118 -0.39 10.35 0.50
CA PRO A 118 -0.71 11.75 0.18
C PRO A 118 -2.06 11.95 -0.51
N SER A 119 -2.64 10.92 -1.08
CA SER A 119 -3.94 10.99 -1.76
C SER A 119 -5.11 10.52 -0.90
N GLY A 120 -4.83 10.07 0.34
CA GLY A 120 -5.85 9.59 1.27
C GLY A 120 -6.09 8.09 1.24
N VAL A 121 -5.31 7.33 0.48
CA VAL A 121 -5.38 5.87 0.48
C VAL A 121 -4.90 5.34 1.82
N LEU A 122 -5.69 4.50 2.46
CA LEU A 122 -5.39 3.97 3.78
C LEU A 122 -4.62 2.66 3.68
N TRP A 123 -3.47 2.61 4.33
CA TRP A 123 -2.68 1.39 4.49
C TRP A 123 -2.87 0.81 5.89
N HIS A 124 -3.20 -0.47 5.92
CA HIS A 124 -3.19 -1.29 7.14
C HIS A 124 -1.88 -2.06 7.12
N ILE A 125 -0.95 -1.71 8.01
CA ILE A 125 0.29 -2.46 8.17
C ILE A 125 0.08 -3.39 9.34
N THR A 126 -0.10 -4.68 9.05
CA THR A 126 -0.53 -5.68 10.01
C THR A 126 0.63 -6.54 10.49
N ASP A 127 0.71 -6.70 11.81
CA ASP A 127 1.76 -7.49 12.44
C ASP A 127 1.35 -8.98 12.42
N THR A 128 2.17 -9.82 11.81
CA THR A 128 1.88 -11.25 11.69
C THR A 128 2.34 -12.07 12.91
N ARG A 129 3.03 -11.45 13.86
CA ARG A 129 3.42 -12.13 15.10
C ARG A 129 2.21 -12.42 15.96
N LYS A 130 2.26 -13.53 16.64
CA LYS A 130 1.20 -13.91 17.58
C LYS A 130 1.58 -13.64 19.01
#